data_7d1d770223a7cd98dc553c10d60faf6e
#
_entry.id   7d1d770223a7cd98dc553c10d60faf6e
#
_cell.length_a   1.000
_cell.length_b   1.000
_cell.length_c   1.000
_cell.angle_alpha   90.00
_cell.angle_beta   90.00
_cell.angle_gamma   90.00
#
_symmetry.space_group_name_H-M   'P 1'
#
loop_
_entity.id
_entity.type
_entity.pdbx_description
1 polymer ?
#
loop_
_entity_poly.entity_id
_entity_poly.type
_entity_poly.pdbx_seq_one_letter_code
_entity_poly.pdbx_strand_id
1 'polypeptide(L)'
;RKSFGPLLPGVDHLPHTWDPENMAFSKGQPEWGLHLADELEKILILQDPATVAAVIIEPVIGSGGVIVPPKGYLERIREICTKHNILLIFDEVITGFGRLGHAFAADRFSVKPDMICMAKGLTSAMIPMSAVAFDNSIYDQIMTAETPIELFHGYTYSGHPVACAAGLATLDVYEEDDLFNNAKNMEPVFEEALHSLKGLNQVLDIRNIGLMGAIHFNSDGIPAKEFAPRVFQHCYENDVLVRFSVDYLVISPSLIVQPEQIERISDALRAAISSIN
;
A
#
# COMPACT_ATOMS: atom_id res chain seq x y z
N ARG A 1 2.71 16.91 8.73
CA ARG A 1 3.73 17.47 9.67
C ARG A 1 3.22 18.67 10.45
N LYS A 2 2.55 19.64 9.80
CA LYS A 2 2.10 20.89 10.44
C LYS A 2 1.28 20.65 11.72
N SER A 3 0.43 19.63 11.75
CA SER A 3 -0.49 19.35 12.88
C SER A 3 0.14 18.48 13.98
N PHE A 4 1.28 17.83 13.72
CA PHE A 4 1.85 16.84 14.64
C PHE A 4 3.23 17.24 15.22
N GLY A 5 3.73 18.43 14.87
CA GLY A 5 5.01 18.92 15.37
C GLY A 5 6.22 18.20 14.78
N PRO A 6 7.38 18.25 15.45
CA PRO A 6 8.58 17.58 14.98
C PRO A 6 8.40 16.06 15.01
N LEU A 7 8.99 15.38 14.01
CA LEU A 7 9.05 13.92 13.98
C LEU A 7 10.04 13.41 15.05
N LEU A 8 9.95 12.12 15.36
CA LEU A 8 10.89 11.47 16.29
C LEU A 8 12.33 11.65 15.79
N PRO A 9 13.30 11.91 16.68
CA PRO A 9 14.71 11.95 16.32
C PRO A 9 15.17 10.56 15.86
N GLY A 10 16.22 10.52 15.02
CA GLY A 10 16.77 9.28 14.50
C GLY A 10 15.93 8.64 13.37
N VAL A 11 15.06 9.41 12.71
CA VAL A 11 14.28 8.96 11.56
C VAL A 11 14.53 9.89 10.38
N ASP A 12 15.02 9.29 9.28
CA ASP A 12 15.13 9.93 7.98
C ASP A 12 14.04 9.42 7.02
N HIS A 13 13.79 10.16 5.95
CA HIS A 13 12.73 9.84 5.01
C HIS A 13 13.27 9.77 3.58
N LEU A 14 13.07 8.63 2.93
CA LEU A 14 13.21 8.52 1.48
C LEU A 14 12.15 9.38 0.78
N PRO A 15 12.47 10.02 -0.35
CA PRO A 15 11.46 10.61 -1.21
C PRO A 15 10.51 9.53 -1.73
N HIS A 16 9.24 9.90 -1.93
CA HIS A 16 8.31 9.01 -2.63
C HIS A 16 8.68 8.88 -4.11
N THR A 17 8.21 7.81 -4.75
CA THR A 17 8.57 7.50 -6.13
C THR A 17 7.65 8.12 -7.18
N TRP A 18 6.54 8.76 -6.80
CA TRP A 18 5.57 9.30 -7.76
C TRP A 18 6.10 10.54 -8.47
N ASP A 19 6.08 10.48 -9.81
CA ASP A 19 6.46 11.54 -10.73
C ASP A 19 5.47 11.57 -11.91
N PRO A 20 4.53 12.53 -11.94
CA PRO A 20 3.50 12.58 -12.98
C PRO A 20 4.03 12.90 -14.38
N GLU A 21 5.23 13.48 -14.50
CA GLU A 21 5.82 13.79 -15.82
C GLU A 21 6.32 12.53 -16.50
N ASN A 22 6.84 11.56 -15.71
CA ASN A 22 7.51 10.38 -16.24
C ASN A 22 6.70 9.10 -16.13
N MET A 23 5.68 9.03 -15.25
CA MET A 23 4.97 7.79 -14.97
C MET A 23 3.44 7.89 -14.94
N ALA A 24 2.85 9.03 -15.38
CA ALA A 24 1.40 9.18 -15.42
C ALA A 24 0.74 8.08 -16.26
N PHE A 25 -0.42 7.60 -15.80
CA PHE A 25 -1.22 6.54 -16.40
C PHE A 25 -0.50 5.19 -16.52
N SER A 26 0.44 4.93 -15.61
CA SER A 26 1.09 3.61 -15.55
C SER A 26 0.10 2.54 -15.08
N LYS A 27 0.16 1.39 -15.74
CA LYS A 27 -0.56 0.17 -15.43
C LYS A 27 0.37 -0.78 -14.69
N GLY A 28 0.09 -1.05 -13.41
CA GLY A 28 1.05 -1.74 -12.54
C GLY A 28 2.31 -0.91 -12.30
N GLN A 29 3.47 -1.58 -12.22
CA GLN A 29 4.76 -0.93 -11.94
C GLN A 29 5.23 -0.05 -13.11
N PRO A 30 5.51 1.26 -12.88
CA PRO A 30 6.09 2.11 -13.90
C PRO A 30 7.52 1.66 -14.27
N GLU A 31 7.90 1.89 -15.52
CA GLU A 31 9.25 1.57 -16.04
C GLU A 31 10.31 2.56 -15.55
N TRP A 32 9.91 3.82 -15.39
CA TRP A 32 10.81 4.89 -14.94
C TRP A 32 10.88 4.93 -13.42
N GLY A 33 12.06 5.20 -12.87
CA GLY A 33 12.24 5.57 -11.47
C GLY A 33 13.06 4.59 -10.63
N LEU A 34 13.63 3.53 -11.21
CA LEU A 34 14.54 2.60 -10.51
C LEU A 34 15.66 3.35 -9.74
N HIS A 35 16.25 4.37 -10.34
CA HIS A 35 17.33 5.16 -9.77
C HIS A 35 16.96 5.89 -8.47
N LEU A 36 15.66 6.06 -8.20
CA LEU A 36 15.18 6.67 -6.95
C LEU A 36 15.51 5.81 -5.73
N ALA A 37 15.74 4.50 -5.91
CA ALA A 37 16.20 3.63 -4.83
C ALA A 37 17.62 3.99 -4.35
N ASP A 38 18.45 4.57 -5.21
CA ASP A 38 19.81 4.98 -4.86
C ASP A 38 19.88 6.19 -3.92
N GLU A 39 18.74 6.88 -3.68
CA GLU A 39 18.64 7.89 -2.63
C GLU A 39 18.93 7.30 -1.24
N LEU A 40 18.61 6.01 -1.04
CA LEU A 40 18.97 5.31 0.20
C LEU A 40 20.49 5.28 0.41
N GLU A 41 21.29 4.97 -0.62
CA GLU A 41 22.76 5.00 -0.52
C GLU A 41 23.27 6.39 -0.11
N LYS A 42 22.68 7.47 -0.63
CA LYS A 42 23.07 8.83 -0.27
C LYS A 42 22.78 9.15 1.21
N ILE A 43 21.64 8.74 1.70
CA ILE A 43 21.28 8.89 3.13
C ILE A 43 22.25 8.08 3.98
N LEU A 44 22.55 6.84 3.62
CA LEU A 44 23.47 5.98 4.36
C LEU A 44 24.88 6.54 4.41
N ILE A 45 25.38 7.10 3.32
CA ILE A 45 26.70 7.77 3.29
C ILE A 45 26.72 8.96 4.28
N LEU A 46 25.63 9.72 4.36
CA LEU A 46 25.53 10.88 5.25
C LEU A 46 25.43 10.48 6.72
N GLN A 47 24.69 9.40 7.03
CA GLN A 47 24.39 9.00 8.40
C GLN A 47 25.40 8.02 9.01
N ASP A 48 26.30 7.44 8.22
CA ASP A 48 27.06 6.22 8.52
C ASP A 48 26.14 4.98 8.58
N PRO A 49 26.24 4.04 7.62
CA PRO A 49 25.39 2.83 7.59
C PRO A 49 25.36 2.04 8.89
N ALA A 50 26.44 2.06 9.67
CA ALA A 50 26.53 1.36 10.96
C ALA A 50 25.57 1.94 12.04
N THR A 51 25.03 3.12 11.82
CA THR A 51 24.05 3.76 12.73
C THR A 51 22.62 3.55 12.33
N VAL A 52 22.34 2.95 11.15
CA VAL A 52 21.00 2.73 10.63
C VAL A 52 20.56 1.29 10.89
N ALA A 53 19.52 1.13 11.69
CA ALA A 53 19.01 -0.18 12.09
C ALA A 53 18.14 -0.84 11.02
N ALA A 54 17.23 -0.07 10.41
CA ALA A 54 16.24 -0.62 9.48
C ALA A 54 15.74 0.42 8.48
N VAL A 55 15.23 -0.07 7.35
CA VAL A 55 14.38 0.66 6.41
C VAL A 55 12.98 0.06 6.50
N ILE A 56 11.97 0.88 6.76
CA ILE A 56 10.56 0.49 6.69
C ILE A 56 9.90 1.15 5.48
N ILE A 57 9.19 0.36 4.69
CA ILE A 57 8.55 0.82 3.45
C ILE A 57 7.20 0.13 3.22
N GLU A 58 6.18 0.88 2.80
CA GLU A 58 5.01 0.28 2.18
C GLU A 58 5.41 -0.20 0.77
N PRO A 59 5.28 -1.50 0.42
CA PRO A 59 5.60 -1.98 -0.94
C PRO A 59 4.82 -1.26 -2.03
N VAL A 60 3.58 -0.88 -1.74
CA VAL A 60 2.78 0.11 -2.48
C VAL A 60 2.25 1.10 -1.47
N ILE A 61 2.54 2.37 -1.64
CA ILE A 61 2.03 3.40 -0.73
C ILE A 61 0.52 3.53 -0.92
N GLY A 62 -0.25 2.95 0.00
CA GLY A 62 -1.70 2.82 -0.15
C GLY A 62 -2.43 4.15 0.07
N SER A 63 -2.44 4.64 1.31
CA SER A 63 -3.21 5.83 1.70
C SER A 63 -2.65 7.13 1.12
N GLY A 64 -1.41 7.15 0.69
CA GLY A 64 -0.76 8.27 0.00
C GLY A 64 -1.16 8.42 -1.49
N GLY A 65 -2.11 7.63 -1.99
CA GLY A 65 -2.65 7.74 -3.34
C GLY A 65 -2.22 6.60 -4.28
N VAL A 66 -2.02 5.40 -3.75
CA VAL A 66 -1.64 4.19 -4.50
C VAL A 66 -0.39 4.45 -5.35
N ILE A 67 0.69 4.86 -4.70
CA ILE A 67 1.96 5.06 -5.39
C ILE A 67 2.63 3.70 -5.55
N VAL A 68 2.64 3.23 -6.79
CA VAL A 68 3.21 1.93 -7.17
C VAL A 68 4.73 2.10 -7.35
N PRO A 69 5.57 1.25 -6.74
CA PRO A 69 7.01 1.36 -6.89
C PRO A 69 7.42 1.06 -8.35
N PRO A 70 8.41 1.77 -8.90
CA PRO A 70 8.99 1.43 -10.20
C PRO A 70 9.54 0.00 -10.25
N LYS A 71 9.60 -0.57 -11.45
CA LYS A 71 10.24 -1.88 -11.66
C LYS A 71 11.68 -1.87 -11.15
N GLY A 72 12.04 -2.87 -10.36
CA GLY A 72 13.37 -3.02 -9.78
C GLY A 72 13.64 -2.16 -8.55
N TYR A 73 12.73 -1.24 -8.17
CA TYR A 73 12.94 -0.33 -7.03
C TYR A 73 13.05 -1.10 -5.70
N LEU A 74 12.11 -2.00 -5.41
CA LEU A 74 12.11 -2.77 -4.17
C LEU A 74 13.28 -3.74 -4.10
N GLU A 75 13.63 -4.36 -5.21
CA GLU A 75 14.80 -5.22 -5.36
C GLU A 75 16.07 -4.44 -5.05
N ARG A 76 16.19 -3.23 -5.59
CA ARG A 76 17.34 -2.36 -5.33
C ARG A 76 17.43 -1.91 -3.88
N ILE A 77 16.30 -1.57 -3.24
CA ILE A 77 16.26 -1.28 -1.80
C ILE A 77 16.75 -2.50 -0.99
N ARG A 78 16.30 -3.72 -1.33
CA ARG A 78 16.75 -4.95 -0.67
C ARG A 78 18.25 -5.19 -0.85
N GLU A 79 18.79 -4.97 -2.04
CA GLU A 79 20.24 -5.08 -2.30
C GLU A 79 21.04 -4.13 -1.41
N ILE A 80 20.63 -2.86 -1.35
CA ILE A 80 21.29 -1.85 -0.51
C ILE A 80 21.23 -2.24 0.97
N CYS A 81 20.06 -2.62 1.47
CA CYS A 81 19.90 -3.07 2.84
C CYS A 81 20.78 -4.28 3.16
N THR A 82 20.85 -5.25 2.26
CA THR A 82 21.70 -6.44 2.42
C THR A 82 23.19 -6.08 2.44
N LYS A 83 23.62 -5.22 1.53
CA LYS A 83 25.01 -4.73 1.42
C LYS A 83 25.49 -4.07 2.71
N HIS A 84 24.63 -3.33 3.38
CA HIS A 84 24.96 -2.57 4.60
C HIS A 84 24.52 -3.25 5.90
N ASN A 85 24.02 -4.49 5.83
CA ASN A 85 23.47 -5.23 6.99
C ASN A 85 22.38 -4.47 7.75
N ILE A 86 21.46 -3.84 6.99
CA ILE A 86 20.31 -3.09 7.48
C ILE A 86 19.06 -3.95 7.29
N LEU A 87 18.18 -3.98 8.29
CA LEU A 87 16.91 -4.71 8.19
C LEU A 87 15.96 -4.01 7.22
N LEU A 88 15.28 -4.80 6.39
CA LEU A 88 14.19 -4.33 5.54
C LEU A 88 12.86 -4.77 6.13
N ILE A 89 11.98 -3.82 6.39
CA ILE A 89 10.64 -4.04 6.94
C ILE A 89 9.61 -3.64 5.89
N PHE A 90 8.72 -4.57 5.51
CA PHE A 90 7.56 -4.24 4.69
C PHE A 90 6.35 -3.93 5.57
N ASP A 91 5.80 -2.72 5.41
CA ASP A 91 4.49 -2.37 5.94
C ASP A 91 3.42 -2.88 4.96
N GLU A 92 2.94 -4.10 5.25
CA GLU A 92 1.90 -4.76 4.45
C GLU A 92 0.50 -4.62 5.08
N VAL A 93 0.32 -3.63 5.91
CA VAL A 93 -0.98 -3.35 6.54
C VAL A 93 -2.10 -3.12 5.51
N ILE A 94 -1.76 -2.61 4.31
CA ILE A 94 -2.72 -2.45 3.21
C ILE A 94 -2.51 -3.51 2.13
N THR A 95 -1.28 -3.81 1.76
CA THR A 95 -0.95 -4.66 0.61
C THR A 95 -1.13 -6.16 0.88
N GLY A 96 -1.08 -6.58 2.14
CA GLY A 96 -1.25 -7.97 2.52
C GLY A 96 -2.67 -8.51 2.35
N PHE A 97 -2.79 -9.81 2.50
CA PHE A 97 -4.05 -10.56 2.48
C PHE A 97 -4.85 -10.39 1.20
N GLY A 98 -4.20 -10.60 0.05
CA GLY A 98 -4.87 -10.70 -1.25
C GLY A 98 -5.02 -9.40 -2.02
N ARG A 99 -4.70 -8.23 -1.44
CA ARG A 99 -4.92 -6.93 -2.08
C ARG A 99 -4.24 -6.79 -3.44
N LEU A 100 -3.09 -7.43 -3.63
CA LEU A 100 -2.34 -7.48 -4.89
C LEU A 100 -2.47 -8.83 -5.62
N GLY A 101 -3.50 -9.63 -5.34
CA GLY A 101 -3.68 -10.96 -5.90
C GLY A 101 -2.71 -12.02 -5.38
N HIS A 102 -2.00 -11.73 -4.29
CA HIS A 102 -1.06 -12.62 -3.60
C HIS A 102 -1.27 -12.49 -2.09
N ALA A 103 -0.79 -13.47 -1.31
CA ALA A 103 -0.89 -13.37 0.14
C ALA A 103 -0.25 -12.08 0.66
N PHE A 104 0.95 -11.77 0.16
CA PHE A 104 1.69 -10.56 0.50
C PHE A 104 2.29 -9.88 -0.74
N ALA A 105 2.56 -8.59 -0.65
CA ALA A 105 3.31 -7.86 -1.67
C ALA A 105 4.73 -8.41 -1.84
N ALA A 106 5.32 -8.92 -0.77
CA ALA A 106 6.60 -9.64 -0.80
C ALA A 106 6.60 -10.75 -1.86
N ASP A 107 5.50 -11.52 -1.96
CA ASP A 107 5.32 -12.57 -2.98
C ASP A 107 5.12 -11.97 -4.37
N ARG A 108 4.28 -10.92 -4.48
CA ARG A 108 3.98 -10.23 -5.74
C ARG A 108 5.25 -9.69 -6.41
N PHE A 109 6.15 -9.09 -5.61
CA PHE A 109 7.37 -8.46 -6.10
C PHE A 109 8.61 -9.39 -6.02
N SER A 110 8.46 -10.58 -5.45
CA SER A 110 9.56 -11.53 -5.22
C SER A 110 10.73 -10.91 -4.41
N VAL A 111 10.41 -10.05 -3.46
CA VAL A 111 11.38 -9.41 -2.57
C VAL A 111 11.11 -9.84 -1.14
N LYS A 112 12.07 -10.54 -0.52
CA LYS A 112 11.94 -11.00 0.87
C LYS A 112 12.40 -9.90 1.84
N PRO A 113 11.49 -9.31 2.65
CA PRO A 113 11.88 -8.45 3.77
C PRO A 113 12.35 -9.31 4.97
N ASP A 114 12.98 -8.67 5.95
CA ASP A 114 13.34 -9.31 7.21
C ASP A 114 12.16 -9.30 8.20
N MET A 115 11.23 -8.34 8.04
CA MET A 115 10.00 -8.24 8.83
C MET A 115 8.82 -7.80 7.97
N ILE A 116 7.61 -8.24 8.38
CA ILE A 116 6.34 -7.82 7.77
C ILE A 116 5.40 -7.33 8.85
N CYS A 117 4.89 -6.10 8.70
CA CYS A 117 3.82 -5.57 9.52
C CYS A 117 2.45 -5.88 8.88
N MET A 118 1.52 -6.38 9.66
CA MET A 118 0.21 -6.84 9.19
C MET A 118 -0.93 -6.29 10.06
N ALA A 119 -2.05 -5.93 9.44
CA ALA A 119 -3.31 -5.59 10.11
C ALA A 119 -4.48 -5.72 9.13
N LYS A 120 -5.53 -4.96 9.29
CA LYS A 120 -6.72 -4.84 8.39
C LYS A 120 -7.24 -6.19 7.88
N GLY A 121 -6.72 -6.68 6.74
CA GLY A 121 -7.06 -7.97 6.15
C GLY A 121 -6.84 -9.15 7.09
N LEU A 122 -5.97 -9.04 8.07
CA LEU A 122 -5.70 -10.10 9.06
C LEU A 122 -6.97 -10.61 9.77
N THR A 123 -7.95 -9.72 10.00
CA THR A 123 -9.24 -10.08 10.60
C THR A 123 -10.43 -9.57 9.81
N SER A 124 -10.21 -9.07 8.56
CA SER A 124 -11.25 -8.41 7.75
C SER A 124 -12.03 -7.32 8.52
N ALA A 125 -11.36 -6.62 9.43
CA ALA A 125 -11.90 -5.59 10.31
C ALA A 125 -12.99 -6.05 11.32
N MET A 126 -13.18 -7.34 11.49
CA MET A 126 -14.15 -7.88 12.46
C MET A 126 -13.75 -7.60 13.91
N ILE A 127 -12.45 -7.66 14.20
CA ILE A 127 -11.85 -7.34 15.51
C ILE A 127 -10.54 -6.57 15.27
N PRO A 128 -10.22 -5.52 16.04
CA PRO A 128 -8.93 -4.86 15.98
C PRO A 128 -7.79 -5.84 16.31
N MET A 129 -6.91 -6.08 15.34
CA MET A 129 -5.74 -6.93 15.49
C MET A 129 -4.65 -6.49 14.53
N SER A 130 -3.41 -6.62 14.98
CA SER A 130 -2.22 -6.48 14.14
C SER A 130 -1.20 -7.53 14.53
N ALA A 131 -0.25 -7.79 13.64
CA ALA A 131 0.85 -8.71 13.89
C ALA A 131 2.12 -8.19 13.21
N VAL A 132 3.26 -8.62 13.72
CA VAL A 132 4.56 -8.47 13.06
C VAL A 132 5.17 -9.87 12.95
N ALA A 133 5.49 -10.28 11.75
CA ALA A 133 6.29 -11.46 11.48
C ALA A 133 7.73 -11.03 11.20
N PHE A 134 8.70 -11.77 11.68
CA PHE A 134 10.12 -11.51 11.44
C PHE A 134 10.91 -12.81 11.26
N ASP A 135 12.06 -12.71 10.62
CA ASP A 135 12.92 -13.86 10.31
C ASP A 135 13.40 -14.53 11.61
N ASN A 136 13.49 -15.85 11.61
CA ASN A 136 13.96 -16.64 12.74
C ASN A 136 15.36 -16.23 13.22
N SER A 137 16.21 -15.77 12.33
CA SER A 137 17.56 -15.31 12.70
C SER A 137 17.53 -14.13 13.70
N ILE A 138 16.51 -13.27 13.63
CA ILE A 138 16.31 -12.17 14.58
C ILE A 138 15.90 -12.74 15.94
N TYR A 139 14.96 -13.69 15.96
CA TYR A 139 14.53 -14.37 17.16
C TYR A 139 15.71 -15.09 17.84
N ASP A 140 16.49 -15.86 17.08
CA ASP A 140 17.62 -16.61 17.59
C ASP A 140 18.69 -15.70 18.20
N GLN A 141 18.97 -14.54 17.62
CA GLN A 141 19.90 -13.57 18.19
C GLN A 141 19.43 -13.02 19.55
N ILE A 142 18.11 -12.78 19.70
CA ILE A 142 17.55 -12.32 20.98
C ILE A 142 17.62 -13.43 22.03
N MET A 143 17.32 -14.67 21.67
CA MET A 143 17.20 -15.79 22.59
C MET A 143 18.54 -16.42 22.95
N THR A 144 19.59 -16.26 22.14
CA THR A 144 20.93 -16.83 22.36
C THR A 144 21.94 -15.83 22.90
N ALA A 145 21.53 -14.61 23.20
CA ALA A 145 22.39 -13.62 23.83
C ALA A 145 22.95 -14.14 25.19
N GLU A 146 24.17 -13.74 25.55
CA GLU A 146 24.83 -14.15 26.84
C GLU A 146 23.94 -13.87 28.07
N THR A 147 23.12 -12.83 27.98
CA THR A 147 22.03 -12.58 28.94
C THR A 147 20.74 -12.76 28.15
N PRO A 148 20.08 -13.94 28.21
CA PRO A 148 18.82 -14.13 27.51
C PRO A 148 17.83 -13.11 28.02
N ILE A 149 17.55 -12.12 27.17
CA ILE A 149 16.61 -11.05 27.46
C ILE A 149 15.27 -11.50 26.86
N GLU A 150 14.24 -11.52 27.68
CA GLU A 150 12.89 -11.59 27.18
C GLU A 150 12.65 -10.45 26.17
N LEU A 151 11.99 -10.73 25.06
CA LEU A 151 11.59 -9.68 24.12
C LEU A 151 10.53 -8.79 24.82
N PHE A 152 10.99 -7.66 25.34
CA PHE A 152 10.14 -6.68 26.05
C PHE A 152 9.21 -5.94 25.10
N HIS A 153 8.40 -6.69 24.34
CA HIS A 153 7.41 -6.14 23.46
C HIS A 153 6.11 -6.94 23.58
N GLY A 154 5.02 -6.22 23.87
CA GLY A 154 3.68 -6.76 23.95
C GLY A 154 2.73 -5.75 24.58
N TYR A 155 1.46 -5.93 24.31
CA TYR A 155 0.38 -5.16 24.90
C TYR A 155 -0.46 -6.06 25.79
N THR A 156 -1.21 -5.50 26.74
CA THR A 156 -2.08 -6.26 27.65
C THR A 156 -3.02 -7.21 26.89
N TYR A 157 -3.49 -6.81 25.70
CA TYR A 157 -4.39 -7.61 24.86
C TYR A 157 -3.67 -8.37 23.73
N SER A 158 -2.33 -8.46 23.73
CA SER A 158 -1.62 -9.32 22.79
C SER A 158 -2.07 -10.79 22.97
N GLY A 159 -2.32 -11.48 21.85
CA GLY A 159 -2.82 -12.85 21.86
C GLY A 159 -4.27 -13.00 22.35
N HIS A 160 -5.09 -11.94 22.30
CA HIS A 160 -6.49 -11.99 22.71
C HIS A 160 -7.23 -13.14 21.98
N PRO A 161 -7.81 -14.12 22.70
CA PRO A 161 -8.30 -15.35 22.07
C PRO A 161 -9.40 -15.12 21.03
N VAL A 162 -10.30 -14.14 21.25
CA VAL A 162 -11.35 -13.82 20.27
C VAL A 162 -10.76 -13.17 19.01
N ALA A 163 -9.73 -12.32 19.15
CA ALA A 163 -9.05 -11.73 18.00
C ALA A 163 -8.28 -12.79 17.18
N CYS A 164 -7.61 -13.72 17.87
CA CYS A 164 -6.92 -14.83 17.22
C CYS A 164 -7.91 -15.77 16.50
N ALA A 165 -9.05 -16.07 17.11
CA ALA A 165 -10.11 -16.88 16.48
C ALA A 165 -10.69 -16.18 15.23
N ALA A 166 -10.92 -14.87 15.29
CA ALA A 166 -11.36 -14.09 14.12
C ALA A 166 -10.31 -14.08 13.01
N GLY A 167 -9.03 -13.96 13.36
CA GLY A 167 -7.93 -14.04 12.39
C GLY A 167 -7.88 -15.41 11.70
N LEU A 168 -7.96 -16.51 12.46
CA LEU A 168 -7.99 -17.86 11.89
C LEU A 168 -9.17 -18.04 10.95
N ALA A 169 -10.39 -17.70 11.38
CA ALA A 169 -11.59 -17.80 10.54
C ALA A 169 -11.47 -16.93 9.27
N THR A 170 -10.78 -15.78 9.33
CA THR A 170 -10.55 -14.94 8.15
C THR A 170 -9.59 -15.63 7.17
N LEU A 171 -8.54 -16.31 7.68
CA LEU A 171 -7.62 -17.08 6.83
C LEU A 171 -8.34 -18.25 6.14
N ASP A 172 -9.21 -18.96 6.87
CA ASP A 172 -10.02 -20.04 6.31
C ASP A 172 -10.90 -19.52 5.15
N VAL A 173 -11.58 -18.39 5.32
CA VAL A 173 -12.40 -17.77 4.25
C VAL A 173 -11.56 -17.37 3.03
N TYR A 174 -10.34 -16.86 3.22
CA TYR A 174 -9.46 -16.54 2.09
C TYR A 174 -9.13 -17.78 1.25
N GLU A 175 -8.93 -18.93 1.90
CA GLU A 175 -8.63 -20.21 1.24
C GLU A 175 -9.89 -20.82 0.63
N GLU A 176 -10.99 -20.95 1.41
CA GLU A 176 -12.24 -21.59 0.99
C GLU A 176 -12.90 -20.88 -0.20
N ASP A 177 -12.90 -19.56 -0.21
CA ASP A 177 -13.49 -18.74 -1.26
C ASP A 177 -12.49 -18.36 -2.38
N ASP A 178 -11.25 -18.83 -2.31
CA ASP A 178 -10.17 -18.57 -3.27
C ASP A 178 -9.99 -17.08 -3.61
N LEU A 179 -10.05 -16.24 -2.57
CA LEU A 179 -10.15 -14.79 -2.73
C LEU A 179 -8.91 -14.13 -3.34
N PHE A 180 -7.73 -14.72 -3.14
CA PHE A 180 -6.50 -14.19 -3.75
C PHE A 180 -6.49 -14.38 -5.26
N ASN A 181 -6.96 -15.52 -5.74
CA ASN A 181 -7.11 -15.75 -7.18
C ASN A 181 -8.24 -14.91 -7.78
N ASN A 182 -9.37 -14.71 -7.05
CA ASN A 182 -10.39 -13.76 -7.51
C ASN A 182 -9.80 -12.37 -7.69
N ALA A 183 -9.06 -11.85 -6.71
CA ALA A 183 -8.41 -10.54 -6.80
C ALA A 183 -7.44 -10.46 -8.00
N LYS A 184 -6.65 -11.51 -8.22
CA LYS A 184 -5.74 -11.62 -9.37
C LYS A 184 -6.48 -11.60 -10.72
N ASN A 185 -7.59 -12.31 -10.81
CA ASN A 185 -8.40 -12.39 -12.02
C ASN A 185 -9.16 -11.07 -12.31
N MET A 186 -9.53 -10.33 -11.25
CA MET A 186 -10.21 -9.05 -11.37
C MET A 186 -9.24 -7.87 -11.60
N GLU A 187 -7.95 -8.03 -11.37
CA GLU A 187 -6.96 -6.96 -11.61
C GLU A 187 -7.04 -6.39 -13.03
N PRO A 188 -7.00 -7.16 -14.13
CA PRO A 188 -7.09 -6.61 -15.48
C PRO A 188 -8.45 -5.94 -15.78
N VAL A 189 -9.54 -6.45 -15.24
CA VAL A 189 -10.86 -5.83 -15.39
C VAL A 189 -10.91 -4.48 -14.68
N PHE A 190 -10.39 -4.42 -13.46
CA PHE A 190 -10.30 -3.20 -12.67
C PHE A 190 -9.37 -2.16 -13.29
N GLU A 191 -8.22 -2.60 -13.81
CA GLU A 191 -7.29 -1.75 -14.56
C GLU A 191 -7.96 -1.11 -15.77
N GLU A 192 -8.61 -1.90 -16.63
CA GLU A 192 -9.28 -1.40 -17.82
C GLU A 192 -10.38 -0.39 -17.46
N ALA A 193 -11.21 -0.74 -16.46
CA ALA A 193 -12.30 0.12 -15.99
C ALA A 193 -11.77 1.48 -15.47
N LEU A 194 -10.73 1.50 -14.65
CA LEU A 194 -10.15 2.75 -14.17
C LEU A 194 -9.50 3.56 -15.31
N HIS A 195 -8.66 2.92 -16.13
CA HIS A 195 -7.97 3.61 -17.23
C HIS A 195 -8.90 4.07 -18.35
N SER A 196 -10.13 3.56 -18.42
CA SER A 196 -11.18 4.09 -19.32
C SER A 196 -11.59 5.52 -18.98
N LEU A 197 -11.27 6.00 -17.79
CA LEU A 197 -11.53 7.38 -17.35
C LEU A 197 -10.44 8.37 -17.80
N LYS A 198 -9.37 7.89 -18.42
CA LYS A 198 -8.32 8.74 -19.00
C LYS A 198 -8.90 9.68 -20.04
N GLY A 199 -8.54 10.95 -19.98
CA GLY A 199 -9.02 11.98 -20.89
C GLY A 199 -10.31 12.68 -20.45
N LEU A 200 -10.91 12.28 -19.33
CA LEU A 200 -11.94 13.08 -18.69
C LEU A 200 -11.37 14.37 -18.12
N ASN A 201 -12.21 15.41 -18.02
CA ASN A 201 -11.81 16.69 -17.49
C ASN A 201 -11.17 16.57 -16.10
N GLN A 202 -10.13 17.33 -15.87
CA GLN A 202 -9.36 17.37 -14.61
C GLN A 202 -8.67 16.06 -14.18
N VAL A 203 -8.74 14.96 -14.92
CA VAL A 203 -7.98 13.74 -14.62
C VAL A 203 -6.52 13.94 -15.02
N LEU A 204 -5.65 14.08 -14.02
CA LEU A 204 -4.20 14.24 -14.18
C LEU A 204 -3.49 12.92 -14.38
N ASP A 205 -3.84 11.93 -13.54
CA ASP A 205 -3.19 10.62 -13.53
C ASP A 205 -4.17 9.54 -13.05
N ILE A 206 -3.98 8.33 -13.55
CA ILE A 206 -4.64 7.10 -13.07
C ILE A 206 -3.56 6.03 -12.92
N ARG A 207 -3.53 5.39 -11.77
CA ARG A 207 -2.58 4.31 -11.47
C ARG A 207 -3.25 3.21 -10.69
N ASN A 208 -2.82 1.97 -10.92
CA ASN A 208 -3.37 0.80 -10.23
C ASN A 208 -2.33 -0.31 -10.12
N ILE A 209 -2.54 -1.19 -9.15
CA ILE A 209 -1.92 -2.52 -9.06
C ILE A 209 -2.83 -3.40 -8.20
N GLY A 210 -3.06 -4.65 -8.63
CA GLY A 210 -4.04 -5.50 -7.97
C GLY A 210 -5.40 -4.82 -7.90
N LEU A 211 -6.07 -4.94 -6.77
CA LEU A 211 -7.33 -4.25 -6.47
C LEU A 211 -7.12 -2.95 -5.68
N MET A 212 -6.11 -2.19 -6.07
CA MET A 212 -5.82 -0.84 -5.57
C MET A 212 -5.67 0.10 -6.75
N GLY A 213 -6.40 1.21 -6.76
CA GLY A 213 -6.29 2.23 -7.78
C GLY A 213 -6.45 3.63 -7.23
N ALA A 214 -5.90 4.61 -7.93
CA ALA A 214 -6.07 6.02 -7.62
C ALA A 214 -6.32 6.84 -8.88
N ILE A 215 -7.12 7.88 -8.74
CA ILE A 215 -7.36 8.91 -9.75
C ILE A 215 -6.90 10.23 -9.14
N HIS A 216 -5.93 10.87 -9.76
CA HIS A 216 -5.39 12.17 -9.33
C HIS A 216 -5.96 13.26 -10.22
N PHE A 217 -6.33 14.38 -9.62
CA PHE A 217 -6.93 15.51 -10.33
C PHE A 217 -5.96 16.68 -10.42
N ASN A 218 -5.99 17.40 -11.54
CA ASN A 218 -5.33 18.68 -11.68
C ASN A 218 -6.25 19.83 -11.20
N SER A 219 -5.73 21.05 -11.23
CA SER A 219 -6.47 22.24 -10.83
C SER A 219 -6.79 23.17 -12.02
N ASP A 220 -6.89 22.60 -13.23
CA ASP A 220 -7.16 23.35 -14.47
C ASP A 220 -8.66 23.68 -14.60
N GLY A 221 -9.25 24.26 -13.61
CA GLY A 221 -10.67 24.57 -13.52
C GLY A 221 -11.03 24.74 -12.05
N ILE A 222 -11.76 23.79 -11.47
CA ILE A 222 -12.02 23.75 -10.04
C ILE A 222 -10.74 23.28 -9.32
N PRO A 223 -10.30 23.92 -8.22
CA PRO A 223 -9.17 23.44 -7.46
C PRO A 223 -9.33 21.95 -7.07
N ALA A 224 -8.32 21.12 -7.33
CA ALA A 224 -8.40 19.67 -7.14
C ALA A 224 -8.88 19.28 -5.72
N LYS A 225 -8.46 20.03 -4.70
CA LYS A 225 -8.90 19.87 -3.30
C LYS A 225 -10.42 20.11 -3.07
N GLU A 226 -11.08 20.77 -3.99
CA GLU A 226 -12.54 21.01 -4.00
C GLU A 226 -13.24 20.05 -4.95
N PHE A 227 -12.57 19.64 -6.02
CA PHE A 227 -13.10 18.72 -7.03
C PHE A 227 -13.22 17.29 -6.49
N ALA A 228 -12.17 16.75 -5.87
CA ALA A 228 -12.17 15.39 -5.33
C ALA A 228 -13.31 15.12 -4.31
N PRO A 229 -13.60 16.02 -3.33
CA PRO A 229 -14.77 15.86 -2.46
C PRO A 229 -16.11 15.87 -3.18
N ARG A 230 -16.26 16.66 -4.27
CA ARG A 230 -17.51 16.68 -5.06
C ARG A 230 -17.70 15.37 -5.82
N VAL A 231 -16.62 14.83 -6.41
CA VAL A 231 -16.68 13.51 -7.05
C VAL A 231 -17.05 12.43 -6.03
N PHE A 232 -16.44 12.45 -4.85
CA PHE A 232 -16.81 11.55 -3.76
C PHE A 232 -18.29 11.66 -3.40
N GLN A 233 -18.79 12.87 -3.19
CA GLN A 233 -20.19 13.10 -2.81
C GLN A 233 -21.16 12.55 -3.88
N HIS A 234 -20.88 12.82 -5.15
CA HIS A 234 -21.69 12.30 -6.25
C HIS A 234 -21.69 10.75 -6.29
N CYS A 235 -20.53 10.13 -6.13
CA CYS A 235 -20.44 8.67 -6.06
C CYS A 235 -21.23 8.11 -4.87
N TYR A 236 -21.11 8.73 -3.69
CA TYR A 236 -21.83 8.34 -2.48
C TYR A 236 -23.34 8.42 -2.65
N GLU A 237 -23.85 9.48 -3.26
CA GLU A 237 -25.28 9.66 -3.57
C GLU A 237 -25.80 8.65 -4.60
N ASN A 238 -24.90 7.97 -5.33
CA ASN A 238 -25.21 6.91 -6.29
C ASN A 238 -24.77 5.52 -5.78
N ASP A 239 -24.73 5.32 -4.46
CA ASP A 239 -24.41 4.05 -3.78
C ASP A 239 -23.01 3.48 -4.10
N VAL A 240 -22.06 4.33 -4.43
CA VAL A 240 -20.66 3.95 -4.65
C VAL A 240 -19.78 4.68 -3.66
N LEU A 241 -19.23 3.94 -2.70
CA LEU A 241 -18.30 4.48 -1.71
C LEU A 241 -16.86 4.40 -2.23
N VAL A 242 -16.26 5.55 -2.48
CA VAL A 242 -14.83 5.71 -2.73
C VAL A 242 -14.18 6.49 -1.58
N ARG A 243 -12.86 6.54 -1.53
CA ARG A 243 -12.16 7.39 -0.57
C ARG A 243 -11.55 8.58 -1.31
N PHE A 244 -11.71 9.79 -0.78
CA PHE A 244 -10.95 10.95 -1.27
C PHE A 244 -9.88 11.39 -0.28
N SER A 245 -8.86 12.01 -0.78
CA SER A 245 -7.88 12.80 -0.06
C SER A 245 -7.68 14.11 -0.83
N VAL A 246 -6.83 14.98 -0.41
CA VAL A 246 -6.69 16.36 -0.89
C VAL A 246 -7.08 16.58 -2.36
N ASP A 247 -6.46 15.86 -3.29
CA ASP A 247 -6.57 16.04 -4.74
C ASP A 247 -6.66 14.71 -5.52
N TYR A 248 -6.93 13.61 -4.83
CA TYR A 248 -7.08 12.29 -5.46
C TYR A 248 -8.18 11.45 -4.80
N LEU A 249 -8.63 10.46 -5.55
CA LEU A 249 -9.48 9.37 -5.06
C LEU A 249 -8.66 8.09 -4.95
N VAL A 250 -9.01 7.28 -3.96
CA VAL A 250 -8.51 5.90 -3.82
C VAL A 250 -9.69 4.95 -3.97
N ILE A 251 -9.53 3.96 -4.84
CA ILE A 251 -10.51 2.92 -5.13
C ILE A 251 -9.91 1.58 -4.72
N SER A 252 -10.56 0.88 -3.79
CA SER A 252 -10.09 -0.40 -3.25
C SER A 252 -11.29 -1.31 -3.01
N PRO A 253 -11.85 -1.95 -4.04
CA PRO A 253 -13.00 -2.82 -3.90
C PRO A 253 -12.68 -4.03 -3.02
N SER A 254 -13.71 -4.70 -2.49
CA SER A 254 -13.53 -5.94 -1.74
C SER A 254 -12.92 -7.04 -2.60
N LEU A 255 -12.29 -8.05 -1.98
CA LEU A 255 -11.67 -9.17 -2.71
C LEU A 255 -12.70 -10.06 -3.40
N ILE A 256 -13.97 -10.00 -3.00
CA ILE A 256 -15.09 -10.72 -3.63
C ILE A 256 -15.71 -9.97 -4.82
N VAL A 257 -15.17 -8.82 -5.20
CA VAL A 257 -15.71 -7.99 -6.29
C VAL A 257 -15.83 -8.78 -7.58
N GLN A 258 -16.92 -8.50 -8.33
CA GLN A 258 -17.20 -9.10 -9.62
C GLN A 258 -17.17 -8.03 -10.73
N PRO A 259 -17.09 -8.40 -12.02
CA PRO A 259 -16.99 -7.46 -13.13
C PRO A 259 -18.08 -6.39 -13.14
N GLU A 260 -19.33 -6.77 -12.86
CA GLU A 260 -20.48 -5.87 -12.88
C GLU A 260 -20.38 -4.77 -11.80
N GLN A 261 -19.76 -5.10 -10.65
CA GLN A 261 -19.52 -4.14 -9.59
C GLN A 261 -18.37 -3.18 -9.95
N ILE A 262 -17.35 -3.67 -10.65
CA ILE A 262 -16.26 -2.85 -11.17
C ILE A 262 -16.78 -1.87 -12.22
N GLU A 263 -17.65 -2.34 -13.14
CA GLU A 263 -18.31 -1.50 -14.12
C GLU A 263 -19.15 -0.41 -13.46
N ARG A 264 -19.98 -0.78 -12.47
CA ARG A 264 -20.76 0.20 -11.69
C ARG A 264 -19.87 1.28 -11.03
N ILE A 265 -18.70 0.90 -10.48
CA ILE A 265 -17.76 1.85 -9.90
C ILE A 265 -17.25 2.82 -10.98
N SER A 266 -16.82 2.32 -12.13
CA SER A 266 -16.29 3.17 -13.20
C SER A 266 -17.36 4.09 -13.81
N ASP A 267 -18.59 3.63 -13.95
CA ASP A 267 -19.71 4.42 -14.45
C ASP A 267 -20.08 5.56 -13.49
N ALA A 268 -20.14 5.27 -12.18
CA ALA A 268 -20.38 6.29 -11.17
C ALA A 268 -19.27 7.36 -11.15
N LEU A 269 -18.00 6.94 -11.25
CA LEU A 269 -16.86 7.85 -11.35
C LEU A 269 -16.92 8.69 -12.61
N ARG A 270 -17.23 8.10 -13.75
CA ARG A 270 -17.39 8.79 -15.05
C ARG A 270 -18.48 9.84 -14.98
N ALA A 271 -19.67 9.46 -14.48
CA ALA A 271 -20.79 10.37 -14.31
C ALA A 271 -20.44 11.53 -13.38
N ALA A 272 -19.81 11.23 -12.23
CA ALA A 272 -19.39 12.23 -11.27
C ALA A 272 -18.40 13.24 -11.88
N ILE A 273 -17.30 12.76 -12.48
CA ILE A 273 -16.26 13.60 -13.08
C ILE A 273 -16.83 14.45 -14.21
N SER A 274 -17.73 13.91 -15.02
CA SER A 274 -18.32 14.61 -16.17
C SER A 274 -19.40 15.63 -15.80
N SER A 275 -20.04 15.48 -14.63
CA SER A 275 -21.12 16.37 -14.18
C SER A 275 -20.63 17.63 -13.45
N ILE A 276 -19.41 17.62 -12.96
CA ILE A 276 -18.85 18.73 -12.19
C ILE A 276 -18.14 19.68 -13.17
N ASN A 277 -18.69 20.89 -13.31
CA ASN A 277 -18.19 21.97 -14.15
C ASN A 277 -17.63 23.11 -13.29
#